data_9f196cdd78bd16313e0732c32f9351a8
#
_entry.id   9f196cdd78bd16313e0732c32f9351a8
#
_cell.length_a   1.000
_cell.length_b   1.000
_cell.length_c   1.000
_cell.angle_alpha   90.00
_cell.angle_beta   90.00
_cell.angle_gamma   90.00
#
_symmetry.space_group_name_H-M   'P 1'
#
loop_
_entity.id
_entity.type
_entity.pdbx_description
1 polymer ?
#
loop_
_entity_poly.entity_id
_entity_poly.type
_entity_poly.pdbx_seq_one_letter_code
_entity_poly.pdbx_strand_id
1 'polypeptide(L)'
;MNLPFWLGRMIFYFVALGTSMFYLRKLSVAQDLDPNPGVERLKTARRRSSWMFIIFGLTATFLVFDLVKALDYKWFSTMYGVAFFAGCVLNGMALLILTTIVLRRAGYMKTIMSPEHHHIMGKLTFAFVVFWAYVSFSQFFLIWYANITEETSYFLLRNTGNWNIASIALVFGHFALPFLFLIRSDVKKKPGLMIPITIYLFILHALDLYIMVAPERGPSLTINSEAGASLMPSGSVIWLDILAFVTVGAFFAFIFLRSLTSTSLFPHRDPRILESANLHN
;
A
#
# COMPACT_ATOMS: atom_id res chain seq x y z
N MET A 1 1.56 -14.87 25.07
CA MET A 1 0.57 -14.02 24.35
C MET A 1 -0.82 -14.45 24.77
N ASN A 2 -1.71 -13.52 25.15
CA ASN A 2 -3.09 -13.87 25.51
C ASN A 2 -3.94 -13.96 24.23
N LEU A 3 -4.26 -15.18 23.79
CA LEU A 3 -4.97 -15.43 22.53
C LEU A 3 -6.35 -14.74 22.47
N PRO A 4 -7.22 -14.78 23.50
CA PRO A 4 -8.50 -14.07 23.45
C PRO A 4 -8.34 -12.56 23.26
N PHE A 5 -7.36 -11.96 23.93
CA PHE A 5 -7.08 -10.52 23.79
C PHE A 5 -6.55 -10.17 22.39
N TRP A 6 -5.68 -11.02 21.82
CA TRP A 6 -5.19 -10.84 20.46
C TRP A 6 -6.32 -10.93 19.42
N LEU A 7 -7.18 -11.95 19.53
CA LEU A 7 -8.36 -12.09 18.65
C LEU A 7 -9.29 -10.88 18.76
N GLY A 8 -9.54 -10.39 19.97
CA GLY A 8 -10.34 -9.19 20.19
C GLY A 8 -9.78 -7.95 19.47
N ARG A 9 -8.45 -7.75 19.51
CA ARG A 9 -7.79 -6.67 18.76
C ARG A 9 -7.92 -6.86 17.26
N MET A 10 -7.73 -8.06 16.74
CA MET A 10 -7.89 -8.34 15.30
C MET A 10 -9.31 -7.98 14.84
N ILE A 11 -10.32 -8.45 15.56
CA ILE A 11 -11.73 -8.11 15.24
C ILE A 11 -11.92 -6.59 15.27
N PHE A 12 -11.41 -5.92 16.31
CA PHE A 12 -11.51 -4.45 16.41
C PHE A 12 -10.89 -3.74 15.20
N TYR A 13 -9.69 -4.14 14.77
CA TYR A 13 -9.02 -3.51 13.63
C TYR A 13 -9.80 -3.67 12.33
N PHE A 14 -10.25 -4.88 12.02
CA PHE A 14 -11.03 -5.13 10.80
C PHE A 14 -12.39 -4.44 10.83
N VAL A 15 -13.06 -4.41 11.99
CA VAL A 15 -14.33 -3.70 12.16
C VAL A 15 -14.14 -2.20 12.01
N ALA A 16 -13.12 -1.61 12.64
CA ALA A 16 -12.84 -0.18 12.57
C ALA A 16 -12.54 0.27 11.13
N LEU A 17 -11.68 -0.47 10.41
CA LEU A 17 -11.36 -0.18 9.01
C LEU A 17 -12.57 -0.39 8.09
N GLY A 18 -13.25 -1.53 8.23
CA GLY A 18 -14.39 -1.89 7.39
C GLY A 18 -15.57 -0.94 7.57
N THR A 19 -15.93 -0.60 8.80
CA THR A 19 -17.03 0.33 9.08
C THR A 19 -16.74 1.74 8.58
N SER A 20 -15.49 2.21 8.70
CA SER A 20 -15.07 3.51 8.17
C SER A 20 -15.24 3.58 6.66
N MET A 21 -14.75 2.59 5.93
CA MET A 21 -14.88 2.52 4.47
C MET A 21 -16.33 2.37 4.02
N PHE A 22 -17.09 1.49 4.69
CA PHE A 22 -18.50 1.27 4.39
C PHE A 22 -19.33 2.54 4.59
N TYR A 23 -19.07 3.28 5.66
CA TYR A 23 -19.79 4.51 5.96
C TYR A 23 -19.53 5.60 4.90
N LEU A 24 -18.27 5.82 4.50
CA LEU A 24 -17.94 6.80 3.45
C LEU A 24 -18.57 6.41 2.10
N ARG A 25 -18.53 5.13 1.76
CA ARG A 25 -19.19 4.62 0.55
C ARG A 25 -20.71 4.84 0.62
N LYS A 26 -21.34 4.56 1.76
CA LYS A 26 -22.77 4.78 1.96
C LYS A 26 -23.16 6.25 1.75
N LEU A 27 -22.36 7.20 2.22
CA LEU A 27 -22.58 8.64 1.99
C LEU A 27 -22.49 8.99 0.51
N SER A 28 -21.49 8.46 -0.20
CA SER A 28 -21.31 8.70 -1.64
C SER A 28 -22.47 8.15 -2.46
N VAL A 29 -22.89 6.91 -2.22
CA VAL A 29 -24.04 6.31 -2.92
C VAL A 29 -25.34 7.03 -2.57
N ALA A 30 -25.54 7.44 -1.32
CA ALA A 30 -26.71 8.19 -0.91
C ALA A 30 -26.78 9.59 -1.56
N GLN A 31 -25.65 10.19 -1.92
CA GLN A 31 -25.61 11.44 -2.70
C GLN A 31 -26.21 11.24 -4.09
N ASP A 32 -25.91 10.12 -4.75
CA ASP A 32 -26.41 9.83 -6.09
C ASP A 32 -27.90 9.46 -6.11
N LEU A 33 -28.44 8.95 -5.02
CA LEU A 33 -29.84 8.58 -4.89
C LEU A 33 -30.73 9.76 -4.49
N ASP A 34 -30.16 10.89 -4.08
CA ASP A 34 -30.92 12.06 -3.62
C ASP A 34 -31.56 12.81 -4.81
N PRO A 35 -32.88 13.04 -4.85
CA PRO A 35 -33.52 13.82 -5.91
C PRO A 35 -33.01 15.28 -5.95
N ASN A 36 -32.67 15.87 -4.79
CA ASN A 36 -32.18 17.24 -4.63
C ASN A 36 -30.83 17.25 -3.92
N PRO A 37 -29.74 16.83 -4.62
CA PRO A 37 -28.45 16.69 -4.02
C PRO A 37 -27.87 18.04 -3.61
N GLY A 38 -27.81 18.27 -2.31
CA GLY A 38 -27.14 19.43 -1.73
C GLY A 38 -25.69 19.15 -1.37
N VAL A 39 -24.96 20.18 -0.92
CA VAL A 39 -23.56 20.06 -0.47
C VAL A 39 -23.42 19.48 0.95
N GLU A 40 -24.51 19.28 1.69
CA GLU A 40 -24.45 18.88 3.10
C GLU A 40 -23.88 17.48 3.32
N ARG A 41 -24.17 16.52 2.42
CA ARG A 41 -23.58 15.17 2.48
C ARG A 41 -22.10 15.22 2.20
N LEU A 42 -21.64 16.06 1.28
CA LEU A 42 -20.23 16.26 0.97
C LEU A 42 -19.48 16.88 2.15
N LYS A 43 -20.07 17.90 2.81
CA LYS A 43 -19.51 18.48 4.05
C LYS A 43 -19.43 17.43 5.15
N THR A 44 -20.45 16.60 5.30
CA THR A 44 -20.47 15.51 6.28
C THR A 44 -19.39 14.47 5.97
N ALA A 45 -19.25 14.03 4.72
CA ALA A 45 -18.22 13.11 4.30
C ALA A 45 -16.82 13.69 4.58
N ARG A 46 -16.58 14.96 4.21
CA ARG A 46 -15.32 15.67 4.48
C ARG A 46 -14.97 15.73 5.97
N ARG A 47 -15.93 16.12 6.82
CA ARG A 47 -15.72 16.19 8.27
C ARG A 47 -15.45 14.82 8.89
N ARG A 48 -16.16 13.78 8.43
CA ARG A 48 -16.00 12.42 8.95
C ARG A 48 -14.70 11.77 8.46
N SER A 49 -14.31 11.99 7.20
CA SER A 49 -13.07 11.43 6.66
C SER A 49 -11.83 11.91 7.42
N SER A 50 -11.84 13.12 7.98
CA SER A 50 -10.73 13.64 8.80
C SER A 50 -10.47 12.78 10.05
N TRP A 51 -11.53 12.41 10.77
CA TRP A 51 -11.42 11.50 11.92
C TRP A 51 -11.10 10.07 11.51
N MET A 52 -11.71 9.60 10.42
CA MET A 52 -11.47 8.26 9.91
C MET A 52 -10.03 8.08 9.42
N PHE A 53 -9.39 9.13 8.94
CA PHE A 53 -7.97 9.11 8.58
C PHE A 53 -7.08 8.84 9.79
N ILE A 54 -7.36 9.45 10.94
CA ILE A 54 -6.64 9.19 12.20
C ILE A 54 -6.87 7.74 12.65
N ILE A 55 -8.12 7.28 12.65
CA ILE A 55 -8.48 5.89 12.98
C ILE A 55 -7.74 4.93 12.05
N PHE A 56 -7.72 5.20 10.75
CA PHE A 56 -7.02 4.39 9.75
C PHE A 56 -5.52 4.29 10.06
N GLY A 57 -4.85 5.42 10.28
CA GLY A 57 -3.41 5.45 10.54
C GLY A 57 -3.03 4.65 11.80
N LEU A 58 -3.75 4.88 12.91
CA LEU A 58 -3.52 4.15 14.15
C LEU A 58 -3.84 2.64 14.01
N THR A 59 -5.00 2.33 13.46
CA THR A 59 -5.44 0.93 13.32
C THR A 59 -4.52 0.15 12.39
N ALA A 60 -4.11 0.72 11.25
CA ALA A 60 -3.18 0.09 10.33
C ALA A 60 -1.81 -0.15 10.98
N THR A 61 -1.30 0.82 11.75
CA THR A 61 -0.03 0.69 12.47
C THR A 61 -0.07 -0.46 13.50
N PHE A 62 -1.11 -0.49 14.35
CA PHE A 62 -1.23 -1.55 15.35
C PHE A 62 -1.52 -2.93 14.74
N LEU A 63 -2.30 -2.98 13.65
CA LEU A 63 -2.54 -4.21 12.89
C LEU A 63 -1.22 -4.81 12.39
N VAL A 64 -0.34 -3.98 11.87
CA VAL A 64 0.97 -4.41 11.36
C VAL A 64 1.89 -4.85 12.49
N PHE A 65 1.84 -4.19 13.64
CA PHE A 65 2.60 -4.64 14.80
C PHE A 65 2.16 -6.04 15.26
N ASP A 66 0.86 -6.30 15.27
CA ASP A 66 0.32 -7.57 15.71
C ASP A 66 0.45 -8.71 14.69
N LEU A 67 0.44 -8.42 13.38
CA LEU A 67 0.49 -9.44 12.33
C LEU A 67 1.88 -9.67 11.73
N VAL A 68 2.64 -8.61 11.51
CA VAL A 68 3.89 -8.69 10.75
C VAL A 68 5.10 -8.51 11.67
N LYS A 69 5.13 -7.45 12.46
CA LYS A 69 6.25 -7.17 13.36
C LYS A 69 6.37 -8.23 14.47
N ALA A 70 5.26 -8.79 14.92
CA ALA A 70 5.24 -9.86 15.95
C ALA A 70 5.93 -11.16 15.50
N LEU A 71 6.25 -11.33 14.21
CA LEU A 71 7.04 -12.46 13.71
C LEU A 71 8.46 -12.45 14.30
N ASP A 72 9.05 -11.26 14.47
CA ASP A 72 10.26 -11.07 15.27
C ASP A 72 9.89 -10.40 16.61
N TYR A 73 9.66 -11.21 17.62
CA TYR A 73 9.24 -10.71 18.95
C TYR A 73 10.38 -10.06 19.75
N LYS A 74 11.63 -10.30 19.37
CA LYS A 74 12.82 -9.73 20.03
C LYS A 74 13.14 -8.34 19.54
N TRP A 75 12.84 -8.06 18.29
CA TRP A 75 13.10 -6.76 17.68
C TRP A 75 11.86 -5.86 17.73
N PHE A 76 12.05 -4.56 17.88
CA PHE A 76 10.96 -3.60 17.83
C PHE A 76 11.40 -2.29 17.18
N SER A 77 10.47 -1.66 16.47
CA SER A 77 10.63 -0.32 15.92
C SER A 77 9.27 0.35 15.78
N THR A 78 9.13 1.55 16.33
CA THR A 78 7.90 2.34 16.22
C THR A 78 7.65 2.80 14.78
N MET A 79 8.72 3.02 14.01
CA MET A 79 8.65 3.45 12.61
C MET A 79 8.25 2.33 11.64
N TYR A 80 8.23 1.08 12.09
CA TYR A 80 7.87 -0.06 11.25
C TYR A 80 6.46 0.05 10.68
N GLY A 81 5.48 0.45 11.51
CA GLY A 81 4.11 0.67 11.06
C GLY A 81 3.99 1.85 10.10
N VAL A 82 4.81 2.89 10.26
CA VAL A 82 4.83 4.05 9.36
C VAL A 82 5.42 3.68 8.00
N ALA A 83 6.49 2.87 7.96
CA ALA A 83 7.07 2.36 6.72
C ALA A 83 6.07 1.51 5.94
N PHE A 84 5.39 0.59 6.63
CA PHE A 84 4.34 -0.23 6.05
C PHE A 84 3.18 0.62 5.52
N PHE A 85 2.70 1.59 6.29
CA PHE A 85 1.66 2.53 5.87
C PHE A 85 2.07 3.29 4.61
N ALA A 86 3.29 3.80 4.54
CA ALA A 86 3.81 4.51 3.37
C ALA A 86 3.78 3.63 2.11
N GLY A 87 4.22 2.37 2.22
CA GLY A 87 4.15 1.38 1.15
C GLY A 87 2.72 1.04 0.71
N CYS A 88 1.81 0.87 1.68
CA CYS A 88 0.39 0.63 1.39
C CYS A 88 -0.28 1.78 0.65
N VAL A 89 -0.01 3.04 1.05
CA VAL A 89 -0.57 4.21 0.35
C VAL A 89 0.03 4.34 -1.04
N LEU A 90 1.34 4.14 -1.19
CA LEU A 90 2.01 4.12 -2.49
C LEU A 90 1.36 3.10 -3.44
N ASN A 91 1.15 1.88 -2.95
CA ASN A 91 0.54 0.82 -3.73
C ASN A 91 -0.95 1.06 -4.02
N GLY A 92 -1.68 1.61 -3.06
CA GLY A 92 -3.07 2.04 -3.24
C GLY A 92 -3.22 3.13 -4.31
N MET A 93 -2.30 4.10 -4.35
CA MET A 93 -2.25 5.13 -5.41
C MET A 93 -1.91 4.53 -6.77
N ALA A 94 -0.99 3.57 -6.84
CA ALA A 94 -0.68 2.85 -8.07
C ALA A 94 -1.91 2.08 -8.60
N LEU A 95 -2.67 1.41 -7.72
CA LEU A 95 -3.93 0.74 -8.08
C LEU A 95 -4.97 1.73 -8.60
N LEU A 96 -5.14 2.86 -7.93
CA LEU A 96 -6.09 3.89 -8.31
C LEU A 96 -5.76 4.46 -9.70
N ILE A 97 -4.49 4.78 -9.95
CA ILE A 97 -4.03 5.29 -11.25
C ILE A 97 -4.26 4.24 -12.35
N LEU A 98 -3.85 2.99 -12.11
CA LEU A 98 -4.05 1.91 -13.07
C LEU A 98 -5.53 1.71 -13.41
N THR A 99 -6.38 1.63 -12.39
CA THR A 99 -7.82 1.45 -12.53
C THR A 99 -8.46 2.60 -13.32
N THR A 100 -8.15 3.85 -12.98
CA THR A 100 -8.70 5.02 -13.67
C THR A 100 -8.24 5.13 -15.11
N ILE A 101 -6.98 4.77 -15.42
CA ILE A 101 -6.49 4.72 -16.81
C ILE A 101 -7.22 3.65 -17.61
N VAL A 102 -7.40 2.45 -17.06
CA VAL A 102 -8.10 1.35 -17.73
C VAL A 102 -9.56 1.70 -17.99
N LEU A 103 -10.27 2.23 -16.99
CA LEU A 103 -11.65 2.68 -17.13
C LEU A 103 -11.80 3.79 -18.18
N ARG A 104 -10.89 4.76 -18.18
CA ARG A 104 -10.89 5.83 -19.17
C ARG A 104 -10.64 5.32 -20.59
N ARG A 105 -9.73 4.34 -20.78
CA ARG A 105 -9.52 3.68 -22.08
C ARG A 105 -10.74 2.89 -22.54
N ALA A 106 -11.44 2.24 -21.60
CA ALA A 106 -12.69 1.53 -21.87
C ALA A 106 -13.88 2.44 -22.19
N GLY A 107 -13.70 3.77 -22.10
CA GLY A 107 -14.74 4.74 -22.46
C GLY A 107 -15.45 5.38 -21.26
N TYR A 108 -15.25 4.85 -20.06
CA TYR A 108 -15.83 5.38 -18.84
C TYR A 108 -15.07 6.63 -18.36
N MET A 109 -15.73 7.53 -17.67
CA MET A 109 -15.14 8.71 -17.00
C MET A 109 -14.39 9.70 -17.92
N LYS A 110 -14.54 9.62 -19.26
CA LYS A 110 -13.82 10.47 -20.23
C LYS A 110 -14.12 11.96 -20.04
N THR A 111 -15.34 12.28 -19.64
CA THR A 111 -15.81 13.67 -19.46
C THR A 111 -15.33 14.30 -18.14
N ILE A 112 -14.92 13.51 -17.16
CA ILE A 112 -14.58 14.00 -15.82
C ILE A 112 -13.10 13.85 -15.52
N MET A 113 -12.49 12.76 -15.99
CA MET A 113 -11.08 12.50 -15.78
C MET A 113 -10.20 13.07 -16.90
N SER A 114 -9.39 14.05 -16.57
CA SER A 114 -8.39 14.67 -17.45
C SER A 114 -6.98 14.14 -17.16
N PRO A 115 -5.98 14.39 -18.03
CA PRO A 115 -4.58 14.11 -17.74
C PRO A 115 -4.06 14.79 -16.47
N GLU A 116 -4.66 15.91 -16.07
CA GLU A 116 -4.29 16.64 -14.86
C GLU A 116 -4.62 15.84 -13.58
N HIS A 117 -5.70 15.07 -13.59
CA HIS A 117 -6.01 14.16 -12.49
C HIS A 117 -4.92 13.10 -12.31
N HIS A 118 -4.46 12.50 -13.43
CA HIS A 118 -3.35 11.55 -13.36
C HIS A 118 -2.05 12.21 -12.90
N HIS A 119 -1.83 13.48 -13.28
CA HIS A 119 -0.69 14.25 -12.80
C HIS A 119 -0.72 14.47 -11.29
N ILE A 120 -1.88 14.84 -10.72
CA ILE A 120 -2.04 15.03 -9.28
C ILE A 120 -1.86 13.71 -8.53
N MET A 121 -2.51 12.63 -8.98
CA MET A 121 -2.31 11.30 -8.40
C MET A 121 -0.85 10.85 -8.50
N GLY A 122 -0.19 11.11 -9.62
CA GLY A 122 1.23 10.83 -9.82
C GLY A 122 2.15 11.67 -8.93
N LYS A 123 1.79 12.94 -8.61
CA LYS A 123 2.51 13.75 -7.60
C LYS A 123 2.41 13.13 -6.22
N LEU A 124 1.23 12.65 -5.83
CA LEU A 124 1.04 11.99 -4.54
C LEU A 124 1.79 10.65 -4.49
N THR A 125 1.74 9.87 -5.57
CA THR A 125 2.54 8.64 -5.69
C THR A 125 4.04 8.95 -5.51
N PHE A 126 4.55 9.97 -6.19
CA PHE A 126 5.94 10.41 -6.05
C PHE A 126 6.28 10.80 -4.61
N ALA A 127 5.41 11.56 -3.95
CA ALA A 127 5.60 11.95 -2.54
C ALA A 127 5.71 10.73 -1.64
N PHE A 128 4.89 9.68 -1.87
CA PHE A 128 4.95 8.44 -1.09
C PHE A 128 6.13 7.53 -1.46
N VAL A 129 6.66 7.58 -2.69
CA VAL A 129 7.96 6.95 -3.02
C VAL A 129 9.07 7.55 -2.17
N VAL A 130 9.13 8.87 -2.08
CA VAL A 130 10.12 9.58 -1.26
C VAL A 130 9.91 9.32 0.23
N PHE A 131 8.66 9.35 0.69
CA PHE A 131 8.33 9.14 2.09
C PHE A 131 8.66 7.72 2.55
N TRP A 132 8.31 6.70 1.75
CA TRP A 132 8.69 5.32 2.03
C TRP A 132 10.23 5.15 2.12
N ALA A 133 10.95 5.71 1.16
CA ALA A 133 12.40 5.65 1.15
C ALA A 133 13.01 6.36 2.38
N TYR A 134 12.50 7.54 2.72
CA TYR A 134 12.94 8.29 3.90
C TYR A 134 12.73 7.49 5.19
N VAL A 135 11.54 6.94 5.40
CA VAL A 135 11.23 6.20 6.62
C VAL A 135 12.04 4.90 6.70
N SER A 136 12.13 4.16 5.60
CA SER A 136 12.89 2.90 5.53
C SER A 136 14.39 3.14 5.74
N PHE A 137 14.94 4.17 5.08
CA PHE A 137 16.36 4.53 5.23
C PHE A 137 16.66 5.06 6.64
N SER A 138 15.83 5.93 7.19
CA SER A 138 16.07 6.49 8.52
C SER A 138 16.02 5.41 9.60
N GLN A 139 15.13 4.44 9.48
CA GLN A 139 15.06 3.28 10.38
C GLN A 139 16.35 2.45 10.31
N PHE A 140 16.79 2.11 9.09
CA PHE A 140 18.06 1.40 8.88
C PHE A 140 19.25 2.19 9.43
N PHE A 141 19.34 3.47 9.07
CA PHE A 141 20.47 4.34 9.42
C PHE A 141 20.62 4.51 10.93
N LEU A 142 19.53 4.75 11.66
CA LEU A 142 19.55 4.94 13.11
C LEU A 142 20.02 3.67 13.82
N ILE A 143 19.52 2.50 13.42
CA ILE A 143 19.88 1.22 14.01
C ILE A 143 21.34 0.86 13.65
N TRP A 144 21.74 1.09 12.41
CA TRP A 144 23.13 0.88 11.98
C TRP A 144 24.10 1.80 12.73
N TYR A 145 23.75 3.08 12.90
CA TYR A 145 24.58 4.06 13.60
C TYR A 145 24.70 3.74 15.11
N ALA A 146 23.61 3.38 15.77
CA ALA A 146 23.60 3.01 17.19
C ALA A 146 24.36 1.71 17.46
N ASN A 147 24.36 0.78 16.50
CA ASN A 147 25.05 -0.51 16.52
C ASN A 147 24.80 -1.33 17.80
N ILE A 148 23.53 -1.31 18.29
CA ILE A 148 23.10 -2.14 19.41
C ILE A 148 22.82 -3.53 18.88
N THR A 149 23.45 -4.56 19.45
CA THR A 149 23.43 -5.94 18.94
C THR A 149 22.02 -6.53 18.84
N GLU A 150 21.15 -6.21 19.80
CA GLU A 150 19.76 -6.66 19.83
C GLU A 150 18.94 -6.06 18.68
N GLU A 151 19.24 -4.82 18.28
CA GLU A 151 18.48 -4.10 17.26
C GLU A 151 19.01 -4.37 15.84
N THR A 152 20.32 -4.60 15.69
CA THR A 152 20.95 -4.84 14.39
C THR A 152 20.59 -6.19 13.78
N SER A 153 20.17 -7.17 14.58
CA SER A 153 19.83 -8.53 14.15
C SER A 153 18.83 -8.58 13.00
N TYR A 154 17.82 -7.73 13.04
CA TYR A 154 16.79 -7.62 12.01
C TYR A 154 17.38 -7.29 10.62
N PHE A 155 18.26 -6.30 10.56
CA PHE A 155 18.89 -5.89 9.30
C PHE A 155 20.03 -6.84 8.86
N LEU A 156 20.76 -7.43 9.81
CA LEU A 156 21.76 -8.44 9.50
C LEU A 156 21.15 -9.64 8.77
N LEU A 157 20.00 -10.13 9.24
CA LEU A 157 19.28 -11.21 8.59
C LEU A 157 18.90 -10.86 7.15
N ARG A 158 18.46 -9.64 6.90
CA ARG A 158 18.04 -9.13 5.57
C ARG A 158 19.20 -8.72 4.66
N ASN A 159 20.40 -8.60 5.21
CA ASN A 159 21.61 -8.26 4.47
C ASN A 159 22.58 -9.45 4.34
N THR A 160 22.14 -10.66 4.66
CA THR A 160 22.98 -11.87 4.59
C THR A 160 22.55 -12.74 3.41
N GLY A 161 23.54 -13.35 2.74
CA GLY A 161 23.29 -14.25 1.62
C GLY A 161 22.50 -13.61 0.48
N ASN A 162 21.53 -14.34 -0.08
CA ASN A 162 20.73 -13.86 -1.20
C ASN A 162 19.72 -12.75 -0.82
N TRP A 163 19.41 -12.55 0.48
CA TRP A 163 18.58 -11.46 0.95
C TRP A 163 19.21 -10.09 0.69
N ASN A 164 20.54 -10.02 0.68
CA ASN A 164 21.25 -8.78 0.32
C ASN A 164 20.88 -8.30 -1.10
N ILE A 165 20.84 -9.22 -2.07
CA ILE A 165 20.45 -8.88 -3.45
C ILE A 165 19.03 -8.33 -3.48
N ALA A 166 18.09 -8.95 -2.76
CA ALA A 166 16.71 -8.49 -2.68
C ALA A 166 16.60 -7.11 -1.99
N SER A 167 17.38 -6.87 -0.92
CA SER A 167 17.43 -5.57 -0.24
C SER A 167 18.00 -4.47 -1.14
N ILE A 168 19.08 -4.75 -1.88
CA ILE A 168 19.64 -3.82 -2.87
C ILE A 168 18.63 -3.56 -4.00
N ALA A 169 17.92 -4.59 -4.47
CA ALA A 169 16.88 -4.45 -5.48
C ALA A 169 15.74 -3.53 -5.00
N LEU A 170 15.39 -3.54 -3.71
CA LEU A 170 14.43 -2.58 -3.16
C LEU A 170 14.97 -1.15 -3.19
N VAL A 171 16.20 -0.90 -2.76
CA VAL A 171 16.75 0.46 -2.74
C VAL A 171 16.75 1.08 -4.14
N PHE A 172 17.25 0.37 -5.13
CA PHE A 172 17.29 0.88 -6.49
C PHE A 172 15.97 0.74 -7.23
N GLY A 173 15.28 -0.36 -7.06
CA GLY A 173 14.03 -0.65 -7.76
C GLY A 173 12.84 0.10 -7.18
N HIS A 174 12.59 0.01 -5.88
CA HIS A 174 11.38 0.59 -5.27
C HIS A 174 11.50 2.10 -5.03
N PHE A 175 12.73 2.63 -4.91
CA PHE A 175 12.96 4.07 -4.74
C PHE A 175 13.60 4.71 -5.97
N ALA A 176 14.86 4.39 -6.33
CA ALA A 176 15.64 5.20 -7.27
C ALA A 176 15.00 5.25 -8.67
N LEU A 177 14.57 4.12 -9.21
CA LEU A 177 13.93 4.10 -10.53
C LEU A 177 12.58 4.85 -10.55
N PRO A 178 11.61 4.58 -9.66
CA PRO A 178 10.36 5.35 -9.63
C PRO A 178 10.59 6.85 -9.37
N PHE A 179 11.57 7.20 -8.53
CA PHE A 179 11.94 8.59 -8.29
C PHE A 179 12.35 9.30 -9.59
N LEU A 180 13.28 8.71 -10.36
CA LEU A 180 13.76 9.29 -11.62
C LEU A 180 12.66 9.44 -12.68
N PHE A 181 11.73 8.49 -12.74
CA PHE A 181 10.61 8.58 -13.69
C PHE A 181 9.53 9.55 -13.23
N LEU A 182 9.13 9.47 -11.94
CA LEU A 182 8.02 10.25 -11.41
C LEU A 182 8.39 11.71 -11.09
N ILE A 183 9.66 12.10 -11.06
CA ILE A 183 10.05 13.50 -10.91
C ILE A 183 9.58 14.33 -12.11
N ARG A 184 9.53 13.73 -13.30
CA ARG A 184 9.10 14.39 -14.53
C ARG A 184 7.59 14.56 -14.58
N SER A 185 7.13 15.77 -14.89
CA SER A 185 5.69 16.09 -14.98
C SER A 185 5.02 15.44 -16.20
N ASP A 186 5.72 15.37 -17.33
CA ASP A 186 5.22 14.79 -18.58
C ASP A 186 4.93 13.29 -18.47
N VAL A 187 5.72 12.55 -17.71
CA VAL A 187 5.53 11.11 -17.46
C VAL A 187 4.19 10.88 -16.74
N LYS A 188 3.89 11.68 -15.72
CA LYS A 188 2.66 11.57 -14.93
C LYS A 188 1.38 11.85 -15.72
N LYS A 189 1.47 12.64 -16.81
CA LYS A 189 0.34 12.96 -17.69
C LYS A 189 0.11 11.91 -18.78
N LYS A 190 1.09 11.05 -19.07
CA LYS A 190 1.05 10.06 -20.17
C LYS A 190 0.63 8.67 -19.67
N PRO A 191 -0.59 8.20 -19.99
CA PRO A 191 -1.05 6.88 -19.55
C PRO A 191 -0.17 5.71 -19.99
N GLY A 192 0.47 5.84 -21.18
CA GLY A 192 1.37 4.82 -21.71
C GLY A 192 2.63 4.58 -20.85
N LEU A 193 3.10 5.63 -20.15
CA LEU A 193 4.23 5.54 -19.23
C LEU A 193 3.79 5.20 -17.81
N MET A 194 2.62 5.69 -17.38
CA MET A 194 2.11 5.44 -16.03
C MET A 194 1.70 3.99 -15.81
N ILE A 195 1.14 3.29 -16.81
CA ILE A 195 0.77 1.88 -16.66
C ILE A 195 1.96 1.00 -16.28
N PRO A 196 3.07 0.96 -17.04
CA PRO A 196 4.21 0.13 -16.66
C PRO A 196 4.82 0.53 -15.32
N ILE A 197 4.85 1.83 -14.99
CA ILE A 197 5.36 2.31 -13.69
C ILE A 197 4.48 1.82 -12.54
N THR A 198 3.16 1.88 -12.66
CA THR A 198 2.25 1.41 -11.61
C THR A 198 2.32 -0.11 -11.42
N ILE A 199 2.40 -0.89 -12.49
CA ILE A 199 2.59 -2.35 -12.43
C ILE A 199 3.93 -2.67 -11.78
N TYR A 200 4.98 -1.97 -12.16
CA TYR A 200 6.30 -2.11 -11.57
C TYR A 200 6.31 -1.83 -10.07
N LEU A 201 5.65 -0.75 -9.62
CA LEU A 201 5.51 -0.44 -8.19
C LEU A 201 4.77 -1.55 -7.42
N PHE A 202 3.75 -2.19 -8.02
CA PHE A 202 3.08 -3.35 -7.43
C PHE A 202 4.04 -4.51 -7.19
N ILE A 203 4.86 -4.84 -8.18
CA ILE A 203 5.82 -5.95 -8.10
C ILE A 203 6.86 -5.66 -7.01
N LEU A 204 7.40 -4.46 -6.99
CA LEU A 204 8.43 -4.09 -6.00
C LEU A 204 7.88 -3.97 -4.58
N HIS A 205 6.61 -3.52 -4.43
CA HIS A 205 5.99 -3.53 -3.12
C HIS A 205 5.66 -4.95 -2.62
N ALA A 206 5.30 -5.87 -3.53
CA ALA A 206 5.18 -7.29 -3.16
C ALA A 206 6.52 -7.86 -2.69
N LEU A 207 7.63 -7.49 -3.32
CA LEU A 207 8.99 -7.84 -2.86
C LEU A 207 9.30 -7.22 -1.48
N ASP A 208 8.92 -5.95 -1.24
CA ASP A 208 9.09 -5.28 0.05
C ASP A 208 8.39 -6.05 1.17
N LEU A 209 7.11 -6.40 0.97
CA LEU A 209 6.35 -7.21 1.92
C LEU A 209 6.94 -8.61 2.11
N TYR A 210 7.47 -9.21 1.04
CA TYR A 210 8.12 -10.51 1.10
C TYR A 210 9.38 -10.46 1.97
N ILE A 211 10.22 -9.43 1.82
CA ILE A 211 11.42 -9.21 2.65
C ILE A 211 11.04 -8.89 4.11
N MET A 212 9.89 -8.28 4.36
CA MET A 212 9.41 -8.06 5.72
C MET A 212 9.05 -9.36 6.44
N VAL A 213 8.50 -10.34 5.73
CA VAL A 213 7.88 -11.56 6.32
C VAL A 213 8.76 -12.80 6.18
N ALA A 214 9.30 -13.05 4.99
CA ALA A 214 9.90 -14.34 4.68
C ALA A 214 11.18 -14.66 5.47
N PRO A 215 12.08 -13.70 5.79
CA PRO A 215 13.25 -13.97 6.61
C PRO A 215 12.91 -14.45 8.02
N GLU A 216 11.76 -14.04 8.57
CA GLU A 216 11.33 -14.39 9.93
C GLU A 216 10.68 -15.78 10.04
N ARG A 217 10.48 -16.50 8.94
CA ARG A 217 9.95 -17.88 8.98
C ARG A 217 10.84 -18.87 9.70
N GLY A 218 12.00 -18.42 10.07
CA GLY A 218 12.91 -19.04 11.00
C GLY A 218 13.83 -20.11 10.42
N PRO A 219 14.79 -20.52 11.24
CA PRO A 219 15.81 -21.51 10.94
C PRO A 219 15.24 -22.89 10.54
N SER A 220 14.05 -23.22 10.96
CA SER A 220 13.42 -24.51 10.67
C SER A 220 13.25 -24.83 9.17
N LEU A 221 13.32 -23.81 8.30
CA LEU A 221 13.27 -23.99 6.85
C LEU A 221 14.62 -23.77 6.14
N THR A 222 15.66 -23.37 6.87
CA THR A 222 16.88 -22.81 6.25
C THR A 222 18.19 -23.33 6.82
N ILE A 223 18.22 -24.12 7.89
CA ILE A 223 19.47 -24.43 8.54
C ILE A 223 19.94 -25.86 8.30
N ASN A 224 20.93 -25.96 7.46
CA ASN A 224 22.18 -26.67 7.81
C ASN A 224 23.18 -25.58 8.22
N SER A 225 23.50 -25.52 9.50
CA SER A 225 24.20 -24.43 10.18
C SER A 225 25.71 -24.35 9.95
N GLU A 226 26.27 -25.07 8.97
CA GLU A 226 27.71 -25.17 8.80
C GLU A 226 28.30 -24.42 7.59
N ALA A 227 27.46 -23.86 6.76
CA ALA A 227 27.95 -22.99 5.69
C ALA A 227 27.05 -21.76 5.70
N GLY A 228 27.56 -20.54 5.72
CA GLY A 228 26.82 -19.28 5.59
C GLY A 228 25.79 -19.32 4.45
N ALA A 229 24.89 -20.27 4.56
CA ALA A 229 23.97 -20.74 3.55
C ALA A 229 22.93 -19.69 3.27
N SER A 230 22.59 -19.54 2.02
CA SER A 230 21.49 -18.74 1.52
C SER A 230 20.25 -18.94 2.40
N LEU A 231 19.93 -17.94 3.21
CA LEU A 231 18.74 -17.92 4.07
C LEU A 231 17.45 -17.79 3.27
N MET A 232 17.52 -17.81 1.95
CA MET A 232 16.36 -17.81 1.08
C MET A 232 15.64 -19.16 1.11
N PRO A 233 14.29 -19.14 1.13
CA PRO A 233 13.50 -20.37 1.03
C PRO A 233 13.89 -21.19 -0.20
N SER A 234 13.75 -22.52 -0.11
CA SER A 234 13.90 -23.41 -1.27
C SER A 234 12.91 -23.03 -2.38
N GLY A 235 13.21 -23.37 -3.62
CA GLY A 235 12.32 -23.06 -4.75
C GLY A 235 10.90 -23.59 -4.58
N SER A 236 10.71 -24.74 -3.91
CA SER A 236 9.38 -25.28 -3.59
C SER A 236 8.57 -24.38 -2.64
N VAL A 237 9.20 -23.74 -1.68
CA VAL A 237 8.54 -22.80 -0.74
C VAL A 237 8.18 -21.51 -1.46
N ILE A 238 9.06 -20.98 -2.32
CA ILE A 238 8.79 -19.77 -3.11
C ILE A 238 7.55 -19.96 -4.00
N TRP A 239 7.39 -21.14 -4.63
CA TRP A 239 6.22 -21.41 -5.43
C TRP A 239 4.91 -21.43 -4.63
N LEU A 240 4.93 -21.96 -3.42
CA LEU A 240 3.77 -21.90 -2.51
C LEU A 240 3.44 -20.47 -2.11
N ASP A 241 4.44 -19.63 -1.88
CA ASP A 241 4.24 -18.21 -1.58
C ASP A 241 3.63 -17.45 -2.75
N ILE A 242 4.12 -17.69 -3.97
CA ILE A 242 3.56 -17.12 -5.19
C ILE A 242 2.11 -17.59 -5.37
N LEU A 243 1.84 -18.87 -5.18
CA LEU A 243 0.49 -19.42 -5.29
C LEU A 243 -0.47 -18.78 -4.27
N ALA A 244 -0.04 -18.65 -3.03
CA ALA A 244 -0.81 -18.00 -1.98
C ALA A 244 -1.09 -16.52 -2.33
N PHE A 245 -0.07 -15.79 -2.77
CA PHE A 245 -0.20 -14.40 -3.20
C PHE A 245 -1.17 -14.24 -4.36
N VAL A 246 -1.06 -15.08 -5.38
CA VAL A 246 -1.95 -15.07 -6.56
C VAL A 246 -3.38 -15.43 -6.15
N THR A 247 -3.57 -16.41 -5.27
CA THR A 247 -4.91 -16.84 -4.81
C THR A 247 -5.61 -15.72 -4.05
N VAL A 248 -4.95 -15.12 -3.06
CA VAL A 248 -5.49 -13.99 -2.30
C VAL A 248 -5.71 -12.78 -3.19
N GLY A 249 -4.76 -12.48 -4.08
CA GLY A 249 -4.86 -11.42 -5.08
C GLY A 249 -6.03 -11.59 -6.04
N ALA A 250 -6.26 -12.80 -6.54
CA ALA A 250 -7.40 -13.12 -7.41
C ALA A 250 -8.74 -12.97 -6.68
N PHE A 251 -8.83 -13.40 -5.41
CA PHE A 251 -10.01 -13.20 -4.58
C PHE A 251 -10.30 -11.71 -4.34
N PHE A 252 -9.27 -10.94 -4.01
CA PHE A 252 -9.38 -9.49 -3.88
C PHE A 252 -9.84 -8.85 -5.20
N ALA A 253 -9.21 -9.21 -6.33
CA ALA A 253 -9.56 -8.69 -7.65
C ALA A 253 -11.04 -9.00 -8.01
N PHE A 254 -11.50 -10.23 -7.71
CA PHE A 254 -12.88 -10.63 -7.93
C PHE A 254 -13.86 -9.73 -7.13
N ILE A 255 -13.64 -9.54 -5.83
CA ILE A 255 -14.48 -8.68 -5.00
C ILE A 255 -14.41 -7.23 -5.47
N PHE A 256 -13.21 -6.74 -5.80
CA PHE A 256 -12.99 -5.38 -6.29
C PHE A 256 -13.76 -5.11 -7.58
N LEU A 257 -13.62 -5.98 -8.59
CA LEU A 257 -14.32 -5.84 -9.87
C LEU A 257 -15.83 -5.93 -9.70
N ARG A 258 -16.33 -6.86 -8.90
CA ARG A 258 -17.75 -6.96 -8.59
C ARG A 258 -18.28 -5.69 -7.88
N SER A 259 -17.49 -5.15 -6.97
CA SER A 259 -17.83 -3.90 -6.28
C SER A 259 -17.82 -2.69 -7.21
N LEU A 260 -16.90 -2.67 -8.18
CA LEU A 260 -16.78 -1.61 -9.19
C LEU A 260 -17.98 -1.54 -10.12
N THR A 261 -18.61 -2.69 -10.42
CA THR A 261 -19.79 -2.78 -11.29
C THR A 261 -21.12 -2.58 -10.55
N SER A 262 -21.12 -2.58 -9.22
CA SER A 262 -22.35 -2.55 -8.42
C SER A 262 -22.95 -1.15 -8.20
N THR A 263 -22.17 -0.09 -8.42
CA THR A 263 -22.58 1.31 -8.21
C THR A 263 -21.93 2.20 -9.25
N SER A 264 -22.35 3.46 -9.32
CA SER A 264 -21.72 4.47 -10.17
C SER A 264 -20.22 4.62 -9.84
N LEU A 265 -19.40 4.79 -10.87
CA LEU A 265 -17.94 4.94 -10.74
C LEU A 265 -17.52 6.27 -10.12
N PHE A 266 -18.37 7.25 -10.15
CA PHE A 266 -18.20 8.57 -9.55
C PHE A 266 -19.56 9.13 -9.14
N PRO A 267 -19.63 10.09 -8.21
CA PRO A 267 -20.88 10.68 -7.78
C PRO A 267 -21.45 11.58 -8.89
N HIS A 268 -22.40 11.06 -9.65
CA HIS A 268 -23.03 11.80 -10.78
C HIS A 268 -23.77 13.06 -10.32
N ARG A 269 -24.32 13.02 -9.11
CA ARG A 269 -25.11 14.13 -8.53
C ARG A 269 -24.29 14.97 -7.55
N ASP A 270 -22.96 14.97 -7.66
CA ASP A 270 -22.13 15.90 -6.91
C ASP A 270 -22.25 17.29 -7.54
N PRO A 271 -22.77 18.31 -6.81
CA PRO A 271 -22.92 19.66 -7.34
C PRO A 271 -21.57 20.30 -7.73
N ARG A 272 -20.46 19.76 -7.26
CA ARG A 272 -19.10 20.24 -7.54
C ARG A 272 -18.38 19.44 -8.63
N ILE A 273 -19.06 18.53 -9.31
CA ILE A 273 -18.44 17.64 -10.32
C ILE A 273 -17.79 18.43 -11.45
N LEU A 274 -18.36 19.57 -11.82
CA LEU A 274 -17.81 20.47 -12.86
C LEU A 274 -16.49 21.13 -12.45
N GLU A 275 -16.27 21.36 -11.17
CA GLU A 275 -14.97 21.86 -10.67
C GLU A 275 -13.86 20.82 -10.93
N SER A 276 -14.18 19.52 -10.74
CA SER A 276 -13.28 18.43 -11.06
C SER A 276 -13.05 18.31 -12.58
N ALA A 277 -14.10 18.40 -13.39
CA ALA A 277 -14.00 18.29 -14.83
C ALA A 277 -13.12 19.40 -15.45
N ASN A 278 -13.15 20.60 -14.87
CA ASN A 278 -12.40 21.79 -15.32
C ASN A 278 -11.07 21.97 -14.56
N LEU A 279 -10.51 20.90 -13.99
CA LEU A 279 -9.25 20.97 -13.28
C LEU A 279 -8.10 21.33 -14.20
N HIS A 280 -7.47 22.48 -13.96
CA HIS A 280 -6.22 22.95 -14.57
C HIS A 280 -5.14 23.08 -13.49
N ASN A 281 -3.89 22.68 -13.82
CA ASN A 281 -2.79 22.69 -12.86
C ASN A 281 -1.48 23.12 -13.56
#